data_7ad1ff6cbfdc8caf205b019e705c6169
#
_entry.id   7ad1ff6cbfdc8caf205b019e705c6169
#
_cell.length_a   1.000
_cell.length_b   1.000
_cell.length_c   1.000
_cell.angle_alpha   90.00
_cell.angle_beta   90.00
_cell.angle_gamma   90.00
#
_symmetry.space_group_name_H-M   'P 1'
#
loop_
_entity.id
_entity.type
_entity.pdbx_description
1 polymer ?
#
loop_
_entity_poly.entity_id
_entity_poly.type
_entity_poly.pdbx_seq_one_letter_code
_entity_poly.pdbx_strand_id
1 'polypeptide(L)'
;MKAIIEAAHAGLNFFAARARLNFFAALALVCAALTFAAPQSLAQAAAQMPKQYTPPAGEPVPQSSTLADAPPAPALPADWTKQLAERHEAITTDRVRIHVFRLRPGDDLLGGIRAYVNANHIQAAVLLSAVGSLTQASIRYANQPEAHIHTGHFEIVSITGTVEEGGEHVHLSIATGQGTMIGGHLMTGCKIYTTGEITLAELVGVHFARETDTQGSGWDELKIYPAKQ
;
A
#
# COMPACT_ATOMS: atom_id res chain seq x y z
N MET A 1 -69.31 -27.89 -6.15
CA MET A 1 -67.93 -27.97 -5.59
C MET A 1 -66.90 -28.41 -6.62
N LYS A 2 -67.20 -29.40 -7.49
CA LYS A 2 -66.26 -29.87 -8.54
C LYS A 2 -65.88 -28.78 -9.62
N ALA A 3 -66.83 -27.98 -10.07
CA ALA A 3 -66.62 -26.97 -11.09
C ALA A 3 -65.71 -25.80 -10.64
N ILE A 4 -65.67 -25.48 -9.36
CA ILE A 4 -64.81 -24.42 -8.80
C ILE A 4 -63.36 -24.87 -8.71
N ILE A 5 -63.11 -26.16 -8.49
CA ILE A 5 -61.75 -26.71 -8.41
C ILE A 5 -61.09 -26.83 -9.78
N GLU A 6 -61.87 -27.12 -10.83
CA GLU A 6 -61.35 -27.19 -12.21
C GLU A 6 -60.99 -25.80 -12.79
N ALA A 7 -61.76 -24.75 -12.45
CA ALA A 7 -61.43 -23.40 -12.84
C ALA A 7 -60.16 -22.85 -12.18
N ALA A 8 -59.90 -23.24 -10.92
CA ALA A 8 -58.69 -22.86 -10.21
C ALA A 8 -57.41 -23.52 -10.82
N HIS A 9 -57.50 -24.78 -11.25
CA HIS A 9 -56.38 -25.51 -11.90
C HIS A 9 -56.08 -24.94 -13.32
N ALA A 10 -57.07 -24.53 -14.07
CA ALA A 10 -56.87 -23.91 -15.38
C ALA A 10 -56.18 -22.53 -15.27
N GLY A 11 -56.53 -21.71 -14.27
CA GLY A 11 -55.89 -20.41 -13.99
C GLY A 11 -54.44 -20.54 -13.57
N LEU A 12 -54.09 -21.51 -12.73
CA LEU A 12 -52.71 -21.73 -12.28
C LEU A 12 -51.79 -22.17 -13.45
N ASN A 13 -52.26 -23.00 -14.34
CA ASN A 13 -51.48 -23.47 -15.48
C ASN A 13 -51.22 -22.36 -16.50
N PHE A 14 -52.16 -21.41 -16.67
CA PHE A 14 -51.99 -20.28 -17.59
C PHE A 14 -50.93 -19.27 -17.06
N PHE A 15 -50.91 -19.03 -15.75
CA PHE A 15 -49.89 -18.17 -15.14
C PHE A 15 -48.48 -18.81 -15.17
N ALA A 16 -48.37 -20.10 -14.94
CA ALA A 16 -47.11 -20.82 -15.02
C ALA A 16 -46.52 -20.88 -16.42
N ALA A 17 -47.35 -21.00 -17.46
CA ALA A 17 -46.92 -20.98 -18.86
C ALA A 17 -46.41 -19.59 -19.28
N ARG A 18 -47.08 -18.50 -18.82
CA ARG A 18 -46.67 -17.13 -19.14
C ARG A 18 -45.39 -16.71 -18.42
N ALA A 19 -45.16 -17.17 -17.20
CA ALA A 19 -43.94 -16.96 -16.45
C ALA A 19 -42.73 -17.67 -17.09
N ARG A 20 -42.92 -18.89 -17.64
CA ARG A 20 -41.87 -19.62 -18.36
C ARG A 20 -41.51 -18.96 -19.69
N LEU A 21 -42.47 -18.44 -20.42
CA LEU A 21 -42.22 -17.77 -21.70
C LEU A 21 -41.41 -16.47 -21.51
N ASN A 22 -41.71 -15.70 -20.46
CA ASN A 22 -40.97 -14.48 -20.14
C ASN A 22 -39.53 -14.78 -19.63
N PHE A 23 -39.34 -15.92 -18.93
CA PHE A 23 -38.02 -16.33 -18.47
C PHE A 23 -37.09 -16.74 -19.61
N PHE A 24 -37.62 -17.47 -20.61
CA PHE A 24 -36.83 -17.83 -21.79
C PHE A 24 -36.55 -16.65 -22.72
N ALA A 25 -37.47 -15.67 -22.83
CA ALA A 25 -37.24 -14.47 -23.60
C ALA A 25 -36.16 -13.57 -22.93
N ALA A 26 -36.17 -13.45 -21.61
CA ALA A 26 -35.13 -12.73 -20.86
C ALA A 26 -33.74 -13.42 -20.95
N LEU A 27 -33.72 -14.76 -20.87
CA LEU A 27 -32.48 -15.51 -20.98
C LEU A 27 -31.87 -15.43 -22.42
N ALA A 28 -32.72 -15.43 -23.47
CA ALA A 28 -32.27 -15.25 -24.84
C ALA A 28 -31.71 -13.85 -25.12
N LEU A 29 -32.25 -12.79 -24.49
CA LEU A 29 -31.73 -11.43 -24.60
C LEU A 29 -30.39 -11.28 -23.86
N VAL A 30 -30.19 -11.94 -22.73
CA VAL A 30 -28.94 -11.93 -21.99
C VAL A 30 -27.85 -12.72 -22.75
N CYS A 31 -28.18 -13.85 -23.37
CA CYS A 31 -27.23 -14.59 -24.21
C CYS A 31 -26.88 -13.83 -25.50
N ALA A 32 -27.80 -13.09 -26.11
CA ALA A 32 -27.52 -12.26 -27.28
C ALA A 32 -26.63 -11.04 -26.94
N ALA A 33 -26.70 -10.52 -25.73
CA ALA A 33 -25.82 -9.43 -25.27
C ALA A 33 -24.38 -9.90 -24.95
N LEU A 34 -24.17 -11.20 -24.69
CA LEU A 34 -22.85 -11.77 -24.35
C LEU A 34 -22.07 -12.24 -25.61
N THR A 35 -22.67 -12.27 -26.78
CA THR A 35 -22.01 -12.80 -28.00
C THR A 35 -21.42 -11.72 -28.92
N PHE A 36 -21.43 -10.43 -28.54
CA PHE A 36 -20.85 -9.34 -29.36
C PHE A 36 -19.76 -8.53 -28.66
N ALA A 37 -18.97 -9.14 -27.78
CA ALA A 37 -17.63 -8.66 -27.52
C ALA A 37 -16.68 -9.45 -28.41
N ALA A 38 -16.46 -8.98 -29.64
CA ALA A 38 -15.37 -9.51 -30.47
C ALA A 38 -14.08 -9.45 -29.64
N PRO A 39 -13.26 -10.51 -29.62
CA PRO A 39 -11.97 -10.44 -28.95
C PRO A 39 -11.19 -9.29 -29.57
N GLN A 40 -10.91 -8.24 -28.77
CA GLN A 40 -10.01 -7.18 -29.21
C GLN A 40 -8.71 -7.86 -29.63
N SER A 41 -8.31 -7.63 -30.89
CA SER A 41 -7.07 -8.23 -31.39
C SER A 41 -5.91 -7.77 -30.50
N LEU A 42 -4.94 -8.65 -30.28
CA LEU A 42 -3.70 -8.30 -29.55
C LEU A 42 -3.05 -7.00 -30.07
N ALA A 43 -3.26 -6.69 -31.37
CA ALA A 43 -2.83 -5.46 -31.98
C ALA A 43 -3.57 -4.20 -31.46
N GLN A 44 -4.86 -4.31 -31.11
CA GLN A 44 -5.63 -3.21 -30.50
C GLN A 44 -5.28 -3.02 -29.03
N ALA A 45 -4.98 -4.08 -28.30
CA ALA A 45 -4.48 -3.99 -26.92
C ALA A 45 -3.08 -3.35 -26.87
N ALA A 46 -2.22 -3.64 -27.84
CA ALA A 46 -0.90 -3.02 -27.97
C ALA A 46 -0.98 -1.51 -28.31
N ALA A 47 -2.00 -1.08 -29.05
CA ALA A 47 -2.20 0.34 -29.39
C ALA A 47 -2.72 1.19 -28.21
N GLN A 48 -3.20 0.58 -27.14
CA GLN A 48 -3.67 1.24 -25.91
C GLN A 48 -2.63 1.22 -24.78
N MET A 49 -1.43 0.70 -25.03
CA MET A 49 -0.34 0.84 -24.07
C MET A 49 0.00 2.32 -23.90
N PRO A 50 0.04 2.86 -22.65
CA PRO A 50 0.51 4.21 -22.42
C PRO A 50 1.93 4.32 -22.99
N LYS A 51 2.21 5.48 -23.61
CA LYS A 51 3.55 5.79 -24.14
C LYS A 51 4.59 5.42 -23.08
N GLN A 52 5.60 4.66 -23.49
CA GLN A 52 6.69 4.24 -22.61
C GLN A 52 7.15 5.44 -21.76
N TYR A 53 7.10 5.26 -20.43
CA TYR A 53 7.73 6.19 -19.51
C TYR A 53 9.22 6.21 -19.85
N THR A 54 9.69 7.33 -20.40
CA THR A 54 11.10 7.63 -20.47
C THR A 54 11.45 8.35 -19.17
N PRO A 55 12.21 7.75 -18.26
CA PRO A 55 12.66 8.48 -17.09
C PRO A 55 13.38 9.72 -17.56
N PRO A 56 13.21 10.88 -16.89
CA PRO A 56 14.07 12.01 -17.15
C PRO A 56 15.51 11.53 -17.08
N ALA A 57 16.37 11.97 -18.00
CA ALA A 57 17.76 11.62 -17.98
C ALA A 57 18.28 11.96 -16.58
N GLY A 58 18.45 10.93 -15.76
CA GLY A 58 18.90 11.10 -14.39
C GLY A 58 20.26 11.77 -14.42
N GLU A 59 20.51 12.68 -13.50
CA GLU A 59 21.87 13.05 -13.20
C GLU A 59 22.68 11.75 -13.05
N PRO A 60 23.88 11.66 -13.64
CA PRO A 60 24.68 10.45 -13.52
C PRO A 60 24.81 10.14 -12.04
N VAL A 61 24.39 8.95 -11.65
CA VAL A 61 24.62 8.46 -10.28
C VAL A 61 26.10 8.69 -10.02
N PRO A 62 26.48 9.44 -8.97
CA PRO A 62 27.89 9.67 -8.68
C PRO A 62 28.57 8.31 -8.66
N GLN A 63 29.55 8.10 -9.53
CA GLN A 63 30.29 6.84 -9.52
C GLN A 63 30.89 6.72 -8.13
N SER A 64 30.49 5.67 -7.42
CA SER A 64 31.02 5.34 -6.12
C SER A 64 32.55 5.43 -6.19
N SER A 65 33.16 6.40 -5.49
CA SER A 65 34.54 6.28 -5.09
C SER A 65 34.69 4.89 -4.48
N THR A 66 35.66 4.13 -4.92
CA THR A 66 35.83 2.74 -4.44
C THR A 66 35.85 2.76 -2.92
N LEU A 67 35.14 1.83 -2.26
CA LEU A 67 35.13 1.68 -0.79
C LEU A 67 36.57 1.61 -0.19
N ALA A 68 37.58 1.33 -1.04
CA ALA A 68 38.98 1.30 -0.68
C ALA A 68 39.56 2.68 -0.28
N ASP A 69 38.95 3.79 -0.74
CA ASP A 69 39.47 5.14 -0.48
C ASP A 69 38.72 5.87 0.65
N ALA A 70 37.69 5.24 1.25
CA ALA A 70 37.00 5.81 2.39
C ALA A 70 37.89 5.67 3.65
N PRO A 71 38.08 6.74 4.44
CA PRO A 71 38.75 6.63 5.72
C PRO A 71 38.01 5.60 6.60
N PRO A 72 38.71 4.81 7.42
CA PRO A 72 38.04 3.89 8.31
C PRO A 72 37.08 4.66 9.20
N ALA A 73 35.86 4.11 9.37
CA ALA A 73 34.87 4.70 10.26
C ALA A 73 35.50 4.84 11.68
N PRO A 74 35.26 5.95 12.38
CA PRO A 74 35.76 6.12 13.74
C PRO A 74 35.20 4.98 14.63
N ALA A 75 36.02 4.45 15.51
CA ALA A 75 35.58 3.44 16.46
C ALA A 75 34.49 4.04 17.35
N LEU A 76 33.38 3.31 17.50
CA LEU A 76 32.32 3.72 18.42
C LEU A 76 32.83 3.64 19.87
N PRO A 77 32.39 4.56 20.77
CA PRO A 77 32.73 4.49 22.19
C PRO A 77 32.33 3.14 22.80
N ALA A 78 33.10 2.67 23.80
CA ALA A 78 32.80 1.39 24.46
C ALA A 78 31.44 1.36 25.15
N ASP A 79 30.92 2.52 25.53
CA ASP A 79 29.60 2.72 26.17
C ASP A 79 28.52 3.21 25.19
N TRP A 80 28.72 3.03 23.86
CA TRP A 80 27.85 3.50 22.81
C TRP A 80 26.36 3.15 23.04
N THR A 81 26.07 1.89 23.37
CA THR A 81 24.69 1.43 23.61
C THR A 81 24.05 2.12 24.81
N LYS A 82 24.83 2.43 25.85
CA LYS A 82 24.35 3.18 27.02
C LYS A 82 24.03 4.62 26.61
N GLN A 83 24.89 5.26 25.83
CA GLN A 83 24.65 6.63 25.34
C GLN A 83 23.41 6.70 24.45
N LEU A 84 23.15 5.70 23.59
CA LEU A 84 21.90 5.62 22.81
C LEU A 84 20.67 5.55 23.72
N ALA A 85 20.72 4.70 24.75
CA ALA A 85 19.59 4.57 25.69
C ALA A 85 19.34 5.87 26.48
N GLU A 86 20.39 6.55 26.92
CA GLU A 86 20.31 7.84 27.64
C GLU A 86 19.71 8.96 26.77
N ARG A 87 19.92 8.91 25.45
CA ARG A 87 19.33 9.86 24.49
C ARG A 87 17.94 9.45 23.98
N HIS A 88 17.37 8.36 24.48
CA HIS A 88 16.13 7.77 23.97
C HIS A 88 16.20 7.38 22.48
N GLU A 89 17.35 6.85 22.08
CA GLU A 89 17.61 6.40 20.70
C GLU A 89 17.71 4.86 20.60
N ALA A 90 17.59 4.14 21.72
CA ALA A 90 17.60 2.69 21.77
C ALA A 90 16.76 2.14 22.93
N ILE A 91 16.05 1.05 22.66
CA ILE A 91 15.35 0.23 23.66
C ILE A 91 15.35 -1.23 23.20
N THR A 92 15.22 -2.16 24.14
CA THR A 92 15.02 -3.58 23.83
C THR A 92 13.64 -4.01 24.30
N THR A 93 12.92 -4.76 23.45
CA THR A 93 11.66 -5.44 23.82
C THR A 93 11.66 -6.85 23.27
N ASP A 94 11.10 -7.79 24.00
CA ASP A 94 10.86 -9.18 23.60
C ASP A 94 9.38 -9.43 23.27
N ARG A 95 8.51 -8.41 23.40
CA ARG A 95 7.09 -8.51 23.17
C ARG A 95 6.68 -7.83 21.87
N VAL A 96 6.24 -8.64 20.91
CA VAL A 96 5.81 -8.18 19.61
C VAL A 96 4.40 -8.70 19.32
N ARG A 97 3.54 -7.83 18.77
CA ARG A 97 2.23 -8.21 18.24
C ARG A 97 2.22 -7.96 16.75
N ILE A 98 1.86 -8.98 15.96
CA ILE A 98 1.78 -8.88 14.52
C ILE A 98 0.36 -8.46 14.13
N HIS A 99 0.26 -7.44 13.29
CA HIS A 99 -0.97 -6.98 12.67
C HIS A 99 -0.90 -7.22 11.17
N VAL A 100 -1.98 -7.74 10.60
CA VAL A 100 -2.14 -7.94 9.16
C VAL A 100 -3.47 -7.35 8.73
N PHE A 101 -3.45 -6.49 7.72
CA PHE A 101 -4.67 -5.89 7.17
C PHE A 101 -4.53 -5.62 5.68
N ARG A 102 -5.67 -5.42 5.03
CA ARG A 102 -5.75 -5.21 3.59
C ARG A 102 -6.39 -3.88 3.26
N LEU A 103 -5.77 -3.14 2.35
CA LEU A 103 -6.34 -1.97 1.69
C LEU A 103 -6.95 -2.37 0.34
N ARG A 104 -7.99 -1.64 -0.08
CA ARG A 104 -8.78 -1.91 -1.28
C ARG A 104 -8.43 -0.94 -2.41
N PRO A 105 -8.87 -1.23 -3.64
CA PRO A 105 -8.70 -0.30 -4.76
C PRO A 105 -9.19 1.12 -4.43
N GLY A 106 -8.34 2.11 -4.71
CA GLY A 106 -8.61 3.52 -4.46
C GLY A 106 -8.22 4.04 -3.08
N ASP A 107 -8.00 3.17 -2.09
CA ASP A 107 -7.49 3.57 -0.79
C ASP A 107 -6.11 4.23 -0.93
N ASP A 108 -5.79 5.15 -0.04
CA ASP A 108 -4.45 5.73 0.07
C ASP A 108 -3.57 4.82 0.94
N LEU A 109 -2.40 4.43 0.45
CA LEU A 109 -1.51 3.50 1.17
C LEU A 109 -1.10 4.05 2.54
N LEU A 110 -0.54 5.27 2.58
CA LEU A 110 -0.09 5.87 3.84
C LEU A 110 -1.26 6.25 4.74
N GLY A 111 -2.31 6.81 4.15
CA GLY A 111 -3.54 7.15 4.87
C GLY A 111 -4.21 5.94 5.52
N GLY A 112 -4.22 4.80 4.83
CA GLY A 112 -4.74 3.53 5.37
C GLY A 112 -3.90 2.98 6.51
N ILE A 113 -2.57 3.06 6.40
CA ILE A 113 -1.65 2.68 7.48
C ILE A 113 -1.88 3.56 8.71
N ARG A 114 -1.91 4.89 8.54
CA ARG A 114 -2.20 5.85 9.64
C ARG A 114 -3.54 5.57 10.30
N ALA A 115 -4.59 5.37 9.51
CA ALA A 115 -5.93 5.09 10.02
C ALA A 115 -5.96 3.82 10.88
N TYR A 116 -5.28 2.76 10.43
CA TYR A 116 -5.17 1.50 11.18
C TYR A 116 -4.40 1.68 12.49
N VAL A 117 -3.23 2.34 12.44
CA VAL A 117 -2.38 2.62 13.61
C VAL A 117 -3.14 3.43 14.65
N ASN A 118 -3.80 4.51 14.24
CA ASN A 118 -4.57 5.37 15.15
C ASN A 118 -5.79 4.65 15.73
N ALA A 119 -6.54 3.88 14.93
CA ALA A 119 -7.72 3.15 15.41
C ALA A 119 -7.38 2.04 16.42
N ASN A 120 -6.15 1.54 16.40
CA ASN A 120 -5.66 0.51 17.31
C ASN A 120 -4.76 1.07 18.43
N HIS A 121 -4.58 2.40 18.50
CA HIS A 121 -3.73 3.08 19.49
C HIS A 121 -2.31 2.52 19.58
N ILE A 122 -1.73 2.21 18.41
CA ILE A 122 -0.40 1.62 18.32
C ILE A 122 0.65 2.68 18.61
N GLN A 123 1.36 2.52 19.71
CA GLN A 123 2.33 3.51 20.21
C GLN A 123 3.71 3.38 19.54
N ALA A 124 4.05 2.20 19.05
CA ALA A 124 5.31 1.94 18.36
C ALA A 124 5.17 0.70 17.48
N ALA A 125 5.42 0.81 16.19
CA ALA A 125 5.48 -0.34 15.30
C ALA A 125 6.50 -0.13 14.17
N VAL A 126 6.91 -1.25 13.57
CA VAL A 126 7.71 -1.29 12.35
C VAL A 126 6.92 -1.95 11.23
N LEU A 127 7.02 -1.42 10.02
CA LEU A 127 6.45 -2.05 8.83
C LEU A 127 7.36 -3.20 8.40
N LEU A 128 6.82 -4.41 8.37
CA LEU A 128 7.53 -5.61 7.95
C LEU A 128 7.42 -5.83 6.45
N SER A 129 6.23 -5.59 5.89
CA SER A 129 5.95 -5.87 4.48
C SER A 129 4.72 -5.12 4.01
N ALA A 130 4.70 -4.77 2.72
CA ALA A 130 3.50 -4.51 1.96
C ALA A 130 3.63 -5.16 0.59
N VAL A 131 2.60 -5.89 0.17
CA VAL A 131 2.48 -6.51 -1.15
C VAL A 131 1.23 -5.98 -1.82
N GLY A 132 1.30 -5.69 -3.10
CA GLY A 132 0.18 -5.16 -3.86
C GLY A 132 0.60 -4.20 -4.95
N SER A 133 -0.35 -3.43 -5.47
CA SER A 133 -0.13 -2.59 -6.63
C SER A 133 -0.78 -1.21 -6.48
N LEU A 134 -0.22 -0.22 -7.18
CA LEU A 134 -0.66 1.17 -7.16
C LEU A 134 -1.04 1.65 -8.56
N THR A 135 -2.02 2.57 -8.65
CA THR A 135 -2.30 3.38 -9.85
C THR A 135 -1.63 4.74 -9.80
N GLN A 136 -1.23 5.17 -8.63
CA GLN A 136 -0.50 6.42 -8.40
C GLN A 136 0.45 6.23 -7.23
N ALA A 137 1.67 6.73 -7.37
CA ALA A 137 2.65 6.80 -6.29
C ALA A 137 3.11 8.24 -6.08
N SER A 138 3.19 8.64 -4.81
CA SER A 138 3.67 9.94 -4.36
C SER A 138 4.90 9.70 -3.51
N ILE A 139 6.07 10.04 -4.05
CA ILE A 139 7.37 9.71 -3.46
C ILE A 139 8.23 10.97 -3.41
N ARG A 140 8.76 11.29 -2.24
CA ARG A 140 9.74 12.37 -2.08
C ARG A 140 11.15 11.78 -2.17
N TYR A 141 11.92 12.26 -3.14
CA TYR A 141 13.30 11.83 -3.32
C TYR A 141 14.26 12.47 -2.31
N ALA A 142 15.46 11.91 -2.22
CA ALA A 142 16.50 12.43 -1.34
C ALA A 142 16.80 13.90 -1.66
N ASN A 143 16.92 14.70 -0.61
CA ASN A 143 17.21 16.14 -0.70
C ASN A 143 16.23 16.97 -1.56
N GLN A 144 15.00 16.49 -1.75
CA GLN A 144 13.94 17.23 -2.44
C GLN A 144 12.90 17.74 -1.44
N PRO A 145 12.41 18.98 -1.60
CA PRO A 145 11.40 19.52 -0.69
C PRO A 145 10.00 18.91 -0.94
N GLU A 146 9.71 18.48 -2.17
CA GLU A 146 8.39 18.08 -2.60
C GLU A 146 8.34 16.63 -3.08
N ALA A 147 7.13 16.05 -3.05
CA ALA A 147 6.87 14.74 -3.62
C ALA A 147 6.75 14.79 -5.14
N HIS A 148 7.23 13.74 -5.79
CA HIS A 148 6.99 13.46 -7.20
C HIS A 148 5.82 12.50 -7.34
N ILE A 149 4.86 12.87 -8.20
CA ILE A 149 3.69 12.05 -8.49
C ILE A 149 3.94 11.22 -9.73
N HIS A 150 3.88 9.89 -9.58
CA HIS A 150 3.94 8.94 -10.67
C HIS A 150 2.55 8.35 -10.90
N THR A 151 2.06 8.39 -12.14
CA THR A 151 0.77 7.81 -12.53
C THR A 151 1.02 6.63 -13.46
N GLY A 152 0.36 5.51 -13.22
CA GLY A 152 0.51 4.27 -13.97
C GLY A 152 0.20 3.06 -13.08
N HIS A 153 0.61 1.86 -13.54
CA HIS A 153 0.50 0.66 -12.73
C HIS A 153 1.88 0.27 -12.20
N PHE A 154 1.96 0.12 -10.90
CA PHE A 154 3.21 -0.18 -10.19
C PHE A 154 3.00 -1.33 -9.24
N GLU A 155 3.96 -2.23 -9.14
CA GLU A 155 4.03 -3.21 -8.05
C GLU A 155 4.72 -2.60 -6.83
N ILE A 156 4.20 -2.87 -5.64
CA ILE A 156 4.89 -2.56 -4.38
C ILE A 156 5.98 -3.62 -4.21
N VAL A 157 7.25 -3.20 -4.25
CA VAL A 157 8.41 -4.11 -4.11
C VAL A 157 8.85 -4.21 -2.66
N SER A 158 8.89 -3.08 -1.96
CA SER A 158 9.19 -3.06 -0.53
C SER A 158 8.61 -1.82 0.14
N ILE A 159 8.32 -1.98 1.41
CA ILE A 159 8.01 -0.90 2.34
C ILE A 159 8.84 -1.12 3.62
N THR A 160 9.33 -0.06 4.21
CA THR A 160 10.03 -0.13 5.49
C THR A 160 9.86 1.18 6.23
N GLY A 161 9.86 1.13 7.55
CA GLY A 161 9.73 2.35 8.36
C GLY A 161 9.17 2.08 9.73
N THR A 162 9.06 3.16 10.50
CA THR A 162 8.47 3.20 11.83
C THR A 162 7.19 3.99 11.79
N VAL A 163 6.19 3.53 12.53
CA VAL A 163 4.87 4.14 12.62
C VAL A 163 4.38 4.13 14.06
N GLU A 164 3.72 5.20 14.45
CA GLU A 164 3.11 5.39 15.76
C GLU A 164 1.82 6.21 15.65
N GLU A 165 1.00 6.22 16.70
CA GLU A 165 -0.16 7.10 16.75
C GLU A 165 0.28 8.57 16.60
N GLY A 166 -0.11 9.20 15.48
CA GLY A 166 0.21 10.59 15.19
C GLY A 166 1.52 10.83 14.41
N GLY A 167 2.30 9.78 14.09
CA GLY A 167 3.56 9.93 13.36
C GLY A 167 3.98 8.72 12.54
N GLU A 168 4.88 8.96 11.59
CA GLU A 168 5.52 7.90 10.82
C GLU A 168 6.79 8.39 10.10
N HIS A 169 7.65 7.45 9.76
CA HIS A 169 8.75 7.63 8.81
C HIS A 169 8.86 6.35 7.97
N VAL A 170 8.41 6.45 6.72
CA VAL A 170 8.23 5.28 5.85
C VAL A 170 8.87 5.52 4.49
N HIS A 171 9.63 4.53 4.03
CA HIS A 171 10.15 4.48 2.67
C HIS A 171 9.44 3.40 1.86
N LEU A 172 9.30 3.65 0.56
CA LEU A 172 8.62 2.79 -0.39
C LEU A 172 9.49 2.59 -1.62
N SER A 173 9.56 1.36 -2.12
CA SER A 173 10.05 1.05 -3.46
C SER A 173 8.94 0.40 -4.29
N ILE A 174 8.80 0.86 -5.54
CA ILE A 174 7.84 0.36 -6.51
C ILE A 174 8.54 -0.03 -7.79
N ALA A 175 7.94 -0.93 -8.57
CA ALA A 175 8.40 -1.28 -9.90
C ALA A 175 7.36 -0.93 -10.97
N THR A 176 7.80 -0.37 -12.09
CA THR A 176 6.97 -0.15 -13.28
C THR A 176 6.65 -1.48 -13.98
N GLY A 177 5.75 -1.47 -14.97
CA GLY A 177 5.47 -2.64 -15.81
C GLY A 177 6.67 -3.15 -16.63
N GLN A 178 7.78 -2.40 -16.70
CA GLN A 178 9.05 -2.81 -17.29
C GLN A 178 10.07 -3.26 -16.26
N GLY A 179 9.72 -3.30 -14.98
CA GLY A 179 10.62 -3.67 -13.90
C GLY A 179 11.57 -2.56 -13.44
N THR A 180 11.44 -1.33 -13.96
CA THR A 180 12.22 -0.19 -13.47
C THR A 180 11.78 0.17 -12.07
N MET A 181 12.75 0.26 -11.15
CA MET A 181 12.50 0.58 -9.75
C MET A 181 12.55 2.08 -9.49
N ILE A 182 11.62 2.55 -8.66
CA ILE A 182 11.56 3.92 -8.14
C ILE A 182 11.35 3.80 -6.64
N GLY A 183 12.04 4.61 -5.85
CA GLY A 183 11.89 4.58 -4.40
C GLY A 183 12.28 5.87 -3.71
N GLY A 184 11.83 6.00 -2.46
CA GLY A 184 12.09 7.15 -1.61
C GLY A 184 11.11 7.23 -0.44
N HIS A 185 10.97 8.41 0.12
CA HIS A 185 10.07 8.66 1.25
C HIS A 185 8.62 8.61 0.79
N LEU A 186 7.82 7.77 1.44
CA LEU A 186 6.40 7.59 1.15
C LEU A 186 5.61 8.83 1.58
N MET A 187 4.85 9.40 0.65
CA MET A 187 3.95 10.52 0.90
C MET A 187 2.50 10.11 0.68
N THR A 188 1.56 10.88 1.21
CA THR A 188 0.13 10.72 0.88
C THR A 188 -0.09 10.91 -0.63
N GLY A 189 -1.07 10.20 -1.18
CA GLY A 189 -1.35 10.20 -2.62
C GLY A 189 -0.95 8.92 -3.33
N CYS A 190 -0.49 7.88 -2.61
CA CYS A 190 -0.27 6.56 -3.17
C CYS A 190 -1.57 5.76 -3.22
N LYS A 191 -2.16 5.59 -4.42
CA LYS A 191 -3.47 4.96 -4.60
C LYS A 191 -3.36 3.48 -4.93
N ILE A 192 -4.01 2.64 -4.12
CA ILE A 192 -4.07 1.18 -4.35
C ILE A 192 -4.78 0.88 -5.68
N TYR A 193 -4.19 -0.02 -6.49
CA TYR A 193 -4.80 -0.51 -7.72
C TYR A 193 -5.71 -1.71 -7.44
N THR A 194 -5.14 -2.85 -7.07
CA THR A 194 -5.91 -4.09 -6.83
C THR A 194 -6.02 -4.44 -5.36
N THR A 195 -4.92 -4.38 -4.65
CA THR A 195 -4.80 -4.71 -3.23
C THR A 195 -3.56 -4.06 -2.63
N GLY A 196 -3.58 -3.82 -1.33
CA GLY A 196 -2.41 -3.55 -0.50
C GLY A 196 -2.50 -4.42 0.74
N GLU A 197 -1.62 -5.43 0.86
CA GLU A 197 -1.59 -6.38 1.98
C GLU A 197 -0.45 -5.99 2.90
N ILE A 198 -0.79 -5.41 4.04
CA ILE A 198 0.17 -4.80 4.96
C ILE A 198 0.38 -5.69 6.18
N THR A 199 1.65 -5.89 6.56
CA THR A 199 2.04 -6.53 7.82
C THR A 199 2.92 -5.57 8.61
N LEU A 200 2.58 -5.34 9.87
CA LEU A 200 3.38 -4.57 10.80
C LEU A 200 3.58 -5.31 12.13
N ALA A 201 4.68 -5.01 12.80
CA ALA A 201 5.01 -5.50 14.12
C ALA A 201 4.92 -4.36 15.14
N GLU A 202 3.91 -4.41 16.03
CA GLU A 202 3.82 -3.55 17.19
C GLU A 202 4.84 -3.97 18.25
N LEU A 203 5.61 -3.02 18.74
CA LEU A 203 6.58 -3.19 19.81
C LEU A 203 5.89 -2.92 21.15
N VAL A 204 5.35 -3.97 21.78
CA VAL A 204 4.54 -3.82 22.99
C VAL A 204 5.40 -3.33 24.16
N GLY A 205 4.93 -2.27 24.84
CA GLY A 205 5.65 -1.65 25.94
C GLY A 205 6.66 -0.58 25.51
N VAL A 206 6.66 -0.23 24.21
CA VAL A 206 7.47 0.83 23.62
C VAL A 206 6.55 1.96 23.13
N HIS A 207 7.03 3.19 23.23
CA HIS A 207 6.39 4.38 22.69
C HIS A 207 7.39 5.13 21.81
N PHE A 208 7.02 5.39 20.58
CA PHE A 208 7.74 6.26 19.65
C PHE A 208 7.21 7.68 19.73
N ALA A 209 8.11 8.65 19.57
CA ALA A 209 7.78 10.06 19.42
C ALA A 209 8.63 10.67 18.31
N ARG A 210 8.16 11.76 17.73
CA ARG A 210 8.92 12.59 16.78
C ARG A 210 9.27 13.89 17.48
N GLU A 211 10.55 14.11 17.66
CA GLU A 211 11.07 15.27 18.38
C GLU A 211 12.19 15.94 17.58
N THR A 212 12.20 17.28 17.58
CA THR A 212 13.21 18.02 16.81
C THR A 212 14.61 17.76 17.37
N ASP A 213 15.48 17.19 16.53
CA ASP A 213 16.89 16.97 16.86
C ASP A 213 17.69 18.26 16.69
N THR A 214 17.69 19.09 17.70
CA THR A 214 18.37 20.41 17.69
C THR A 214 19.88 20.32 17.71
N GLN A 215 20.46 19.15 17.99
CA GLN A 215 21.92 18.96 18.06
C GLN A 215 22.48 18.20 16.86
N GLY A 216 21.62 17.65 16.00
CA GLY A 216 21.98 16.86 14.85
C GLY A 216 21.34 17.36 13.55
N SER A 217 20.31 16.67 13.10
CA SER A 217 19.70 16.90 11.76
C SER A 217 18.88 18.20 11.66
N GLY A 218 18.35 18.69 12.76
CA GLY A 218 17.39 19.81 12.83
C GLY A 218 15.97 19.42 12.43
N TRP A 219 15.70 18.14 12.15
CA TRP A 219 14.39 17.60 11.81
C TRP A 219 13.77 16.84 12.99
N ASP A 220 12.48 16.50 12.85
CA ASP A 220 11.80 15.68 13.84
C ASP A 220 12.21 14.21 13.65
N GLU A 221 13.08 13.76 14.54
CA GLU A 221 13.67 12.44 14.52
C GLU A 221 13.00 11.48 15.52
N LEU A 222 13.21 10.19 15.34
CA LEU A 222 12.66 9.18 16.22
C LEU A 222 13.26 9.25 17.62
N LYS A 223 12.41 9.37 18.64
CA LYS A 223 12.71 9.13 20.04
C LYS A 223 11.94 7.92 20.56
N ILE A 224 12.57 7.15 21.41
CA ILE A 224 12.09 5.83 21.83
C ILE A 224 11.98 5.82 23.36
N TYR A 225 10.76 5.62 23.85
CA TYR A 225 10.45 5.61 25.27
C TYR A 225 9.82 4.28 25.70
N PRO A 226 9.95 3.89 26.98
CA PRO A 226 9.04 2.92 27.56
C PRO A 226 7.60 3.43 27.46
N ALA A 227 6.65 2.57 27.07
CA ALA A 227 5.24 2.94 27.06
C ALA A 227 4.79 3.29 28.50
N LYS A 228 3.98 4.35 28.61
CA LYS A 228 3.34 4.68 29.88
C LYS A 228 2.39 3.53 30.26
N GLN A 229 2.49 3.04 31.48
CA GLN A 229 1.55 2.06 32.05
C GLN A 229 0.18 2.69 32.29
#